data_ee8e091f0ea3a819b1a58b46db118fa4
#
_entry.id   ee8e091f0ea3a819b1a58b46db118fa4
#
_cell.length_a   1.000
_cell.length_b   1.000
_cell.length_c   1.000
_cell.angle_alpha   90.00
_cell.angle_beta   90.00
_cell.angle_gamma   90.00
#
_symmetry.space_group_name_H-M   'P 1'
#
loop_
_entity.id
_entity.type
_entity.pdbx_description
1 polymer ?
#
loop_
_entity_poly.entity_id
_entity_poly.type
_entity_poly.pdbx_seq_one_letter_code
_entity_poly.pdbx_strand_id
1 'polypeptide(L)'
;TVCRPSRLSLLKGQHTGHTAIAGNNTHILPPDTVTINSLLQDAGYRTASVGKWALGREGETGHPNKQGVDFFYGWIDQSEAHDYYPEYLWRNEEKERLPGNENSGKKNVSSKKTTYAHTRVTEEALAFIERNKDAPFYLNLNWTIPHTNNEAGRFEKNGQEVPDWGIYKDKDWPDPEKGFAAMVTLMDTDTGRILDLLEKLDLTENTLVIFTSDNGPHQEGGHKVNFFDSNGPLKGYKRSLHDGGIRVPMIAFWPGTVKPGVSDHASAFWDWMPTACELAGIKSWNESDGLSFVPLLHGKEQKKCDYLFWRWSKFRAVRIDHWKGVATDGKLALYDLKNDLGEENDIAAKHPKIAKKMETIISELE
;
A
#
# COMPACT_ATOMS: atom_id res chain seq x y z
N THR A 1 -6.08 3.26 5.10
CA THR A 1 -7.39 2.63 5.45
C THR A 1 -7.92 1.70 4.38
N VAL A 2 -7.82 2.06 3.12
CA VAL A 2 -8.20 1.26 1.96
C VAL A 2 -7.35 1.66 0.75
N CYS A 3 -7.32 0.81 -0.28
CA CYS A 3 -6.39 0.86 -1.40
C CYS A 3 -6.21 2.25 -2.06
N ARG A 4 -7.30 2.83 -2.60
CA ARG A 4 -7.19 4.04 -3.44
C ARG A 4 -6.70 5.26 -2.66
N PRO A 5 -7.24 5.62 -1.48
CA PRO A 5 -6.71 6.73 -0.69
C PRO A 5 -5.24 6.56 -0.29
N SER A 6 -4.83 5.35 0.13
CA SER A 6 -3.43 5.09 0.50
C SER A 6 -2.48 5.26 -0.69
N ARG A 7 -2.87 4.77 -1.87
CA ARG A 7 -2.10 4.93 -3.11
C ARG A 7 -1.99 6.39 -3.53
N LEU A 8 -3.09 7.15 -3.43
CA LEU A 8 -3.06 8.57 -3.72
C LEU A 8 -2.17 9.35 -2.74
N SER A 9 -2.25 9.02 -1.45
CA SER A 9 -1.37 9.63 -0.42
C SER A 9 0.10 9.35 -0.67
N LEU A 10 0.45 8.10 -1.08
CA LEU A 10 1.82 7.74 -1.45
C LEU A 10 2.33 8.56 -2.64
N LEU A 11 1.50 8.68 -3.70
CA LEU A 11 1.91 9.35 -4.93
C LEU A 11 2.00 10.86 -4.81
N LYS A 12 1.13 11.48 -3.99
CA LYS A 12 1.05 12.94 -3.85
C LYS A 12 1.78 13.50 -2.64
N GLY A 13 2.22 12.67 -1.70
CA GLY A 13 2.78 13.15 -0.44
C GLY A 13 1.76 13.89 0.44
N GLN A 14 0.46 13.61 0.30
CA GLN A 14 -0.62 14.29 1.01
C GLN A 14 -1.49 13.31 1.79
N HIS A 15 -1.87 13.67 3.01
CA HIS A 15 -2.80 12.88 3.80
C HIS A 15 -4.25 13.02 3.28
N THR A 16 -5.14 12.13 3.72
CA THR A 16 -6.51 12.07 3.21
C THR A 16 -7.40 13.27 3.58
N GLY A 17 -6.93 14.22 4.36
CA GLY A 17 -7.56 15.52 4.57
C GLY A 17 -7.40 16.46 3.37
N HIS A 18 -6.24 16.43 2.73
CA HIS A 18 -5.90 17.26 1.56
C HIS A 18 -6.09 16.54 0.22
N THR A 19 -6.29 15.22 0.22
CA THR A 19 -6.59 14.51 -1.02
C THR A 19 -8.08 14.56 -1.37
N ALA A 20 -8.39 14.51 -2.68
CA ALA A 20 -9.76 14.54 -3.19
C ALA A 20 -10.63 13.35 -2.77
N ILE A 21 -10.03 12.26 -2.28
CA ILE A 21 -10.74 11.01 -1.97
C ILE A 21 -10.48 10.51 -0.56
N ALA A 22 -11.53 10.02 0.07
CA ALA A 22 -11.49 9.39 1.38
C ALA A 22 -12.05 7.94 1.36
N GLY A 23 -12.13 7.33 0.20
CA GLY A 23 -12.65 5.96 -0.01
C GLY A 23 -12.29 5.41 -1.39
N ASN A 24 -12.81 4.24 -1.73
CA ASN A 24 -12.56 3.62 -3.04
C ASN A 24 -13.50 4.14 -4.16
N ASN A 25 -14.03 5.35 -4.01
CA ASN A 25 -14.82 5.99 -5.06
C ASN A 25 -13.97 6.21 -6.32
N THR A 26 -14.61 6.23 -7.48
CA THR A 26 -13.93 6.52 -8.74
C THR A 26 -13.25 7.90 -8.64
N HIS A 27 -11.96 7.92 -8.86
CA HIS A 27 -11.17 9.14 -8.95
C HIS A 27 -10.15 8.97 -10.07
N ILE A 28 -10.07 9.97 -10.90
CA ILE A 28 -9.13 10.05 -12.02
C ILE A 28 -8.15 11.15 -11.69
N LEU A 29 -6.87 10.86 -11.73
CA LEU A 29 -5.85 11.88 -11.55
C LEU A 29 -5.94 12.90 -12.67
N PRO A 30 -5.98 14.21 -12.35
CA PRO A 30 -5.85 15.28 -13.35
C PRO A 30 -4.55 15.17 -14.15
N PRO A 31 -4.49 15.70 -15.38
CA PRO A 31 -3.32 15.56 -16.27
C PRO A 31 -2.04 16.15 -15.66
N ASP A 32 -2.15 17.26 -14.94
CA ASP A 32 -1.00 17.99 -14.40
C ASP A 32 -0.73 17.68 -12.92
N THR A 33 -1.15 16.48 -12.46
CA THR A 33 -0.91 16.07 -11.08
C THR A 33 0.57 15.82 -10.87
N VAL A 34 1.19 16.58 -9.97
CA VAL A 34 2.55 16.27 -9.52
C VAL A 34 2.52 15.03 -8.66
N THR A 35 3.25 14.01 -9.07
CA THR A 35 3.40 12.73 -8.38
C THR A 35 4.87 12.47 -8.08
N ILE A 36 5.14 11.58 -7.14
CA ILE A 36 6.50 11.10 -6.91
C ILE A 36 7.12 10.50 -8.18
N ASN A 37 6.31 9.85 -9.03
CA ASN A 37 6.80 9.28 -10.29
C ASN A 37 7.29 10.40 -11.24
N SER A 38 6.47 11.45 -11.43
CA SER A 38 6.84 12.57 -12.32
C SER A 38 8.08 13.31 -11.82
N LEU A 39 8.18 13.55 -10.51
CA LEU A 39 9.35 14.20 -9.91
C LEU A 39 10.64 13.38 -10.09
N LEU A 40 10.56 12.08 -9.90
CA LEU A 40 11.72 11.19 -10.08
C LEU A 40 12.07 11.01 -11.57
N GLN A 41 11.06 10.93 -12.45
CA GLN A 41 11.27 10.91 -13.91
C GLN A 41 12.00 12.19 -14.39
N ASP A 42 11.56 13.37 -13.94
CA ASP A 42 12.21 14.64 -14.24
C ASP A 42 13.65 14.72 -13.69
N ALA A 43 13.92 14.02 -12.59
CA ALA A 43 15.27 13.88 -12.02
C ALA A 43 16.14 12.82 -12.73
N GLY A 44 15.64 12.19 -13.80
CA GLY A 44 16.39 11.24 -14.62
C GLY A 44 16.29 9.78 -14.17
N TYR A 45 15.43 9.44 -13.22
CA TYR A 45 15.14 8.07 -12.85
C TYR A 45 14.30 7.37 -13.92
N ARG A 46 14.56 6.09 -14.16
CA ARG A 46 13.65 5.21 -14.87
C ARG A 46 12.54 4.80 -13.92
N THR A 47 11.31 5.17 -14.24
CA THR A 47 10.17 4.97 -13.34
C THR A 47 9.30 3.81 -13.78
N ALA A 48 8.88 2.97 -12.83
CA ALA A 48 7.93 1.89 -13.09
C ALA A 48 6.85 1.81 -12.02
N SER A 49 5.66 1.43 -12.45
CA SER A 49 4.60 0.95 -11.55
C SER A 49 4.16 -0.43 -12.03
N VAL A 50 4.36 -1.46 -11.22
CA VAL A 50 4.10 -2.86 -11.58
C VAL A 50 3.10 -3.45 -10.59
N GLY A 51 1.96 -3.94 -11.09
CA GLY A 51 0.84 -4.44 -10.31
C GLY A 51 -0.39 -3.52 -10.36
N LYS A 52 -1.05 -3.32 -9.22
CA LYS A 52 -2.29 -2.54 -9.13
C LYS A 52 -2.04 -1.03 -9.15
N TRP A 53 -2.67 -0.31 -10.09
CA TRP A 53 -2.62 1.17 -10.14
C TRP A 53 -3.78 1.84 -9.39
N ALA A 54 -5.00 1.63 -9.84
CA ALA A 54 -6.26 2.07 -9.20
C ALA A 54 -6.59 3.58 -9.25
N LEU A 55 -5.84 4.42 -9.96
CA LEU A 55 -6.02 5.88 -10.00
C LEU A 55 -6.35 6.44 -11.38
N GLY A 56 -6.78 5.59 -12.31
CA GLY A 56 -7.22 5.92 -13.66
C GLY A 56 -7.84 4.72 -14.36
N ARG A 57 -8.18 4.91 -15.63
CA ARG A 57 -8.70 3.88 -16.53
C ARG A 57 -8.06 4.01 -17.90
N GLU A 58 -8.36 3.05 -18.79
CA GLU A 58 -8.00 3.10 -20.20
C GLU A 58 -8.41 4.45 -20.84
N GLY A 59 -7.46 5.11 -21.51
CA GLY A 59 -7.69 6.38 -22.21
C GLY A 59 -7.78 7.64 -21.33
N GLU A 60 -7.92 7.51 -20.02
CA GLU A 60 -8.06 8.64 -19.09
C GLU A 60 -6.72 9.31 -18.75
N THR A 61 -6.79 10.53 -18.19
CA THR A 61 -5.60 11.30 -17.74
C THR A 61 -4.88 10.62 -16.58
N GLY A 62 -5.60 9.87 -15.75
CA GLY A 62 -5.04 9.11 -14.64
C GLY A 62 -4.33 7.82 -15.03
N HIS A 63 -4.15 7.54 -16.33
CA HIS A 63 -3.34 6.40 -16.79
C HIS A 63 -1.90 6.49 -16.28
N PRO A 64 -1.25 5.40 -15.82
CA PRO A 64 0.10 5.45 -15.23
C PRO A 64 1.11 6.19 -16.10
N ASN A 65 1.17 5.88 -17.40
CA ASN A 65 2.12 6.51 -18.31
C ASN A 65 1.87 8.03 -18.55
N LYS A 66 0.71 8.56 -18.13
CA LYS A 66 0.42 9.99 -18.11
C LYS A 66 0.71 10.66 -16.77
N GLN A 67 1.22 9.89 -15.80
CA GLN A 67 1.47 10.28 -14.41
C GLN A 67 2.94 10.06 -14.00
N GLY A 68 3.87 10.18 -14.97
CA GLY A 68 5.30 10.06 -14.73
C GLY A 68 5.83 8.62 -14.62
N VAL A 69 5.11 7.64 -15.15
CA VAL A 69 5.54 6.23 -15.18
C VAL A 69 6.03 5.87 -16.58
N ASP A 70 7.33 5.55 -16.73
CA ASP A 70 7.92 5.11 -18.02
C ASP A 70 7.45 3.69 -18.38
N PHE A 71 7.34 2.82 -17.40
CA PHE A 71 6.91 1.43 -17.60
C PHE A 71 5.79 1.03 -16.63
N PHE A 72 4.68 0.61 -17.18
CA PHE A 72 3.56 0.06 -16.44
C PHE A 72 3.28 -1.39 -16.83
N TYR A 73 3.06 -2.27 -15.84
CA TYR A 73 2.54 -3.61 -16.07
C TYR A 73 1.57 -4.02 -14.96
N GLY A 74 0.32 -4.36 -15.30
CA GLY A 74 -0.65 -4.79 -14.28
C GLY A 74 -2.08 -4.36 -14.57
N TRP A 75 -2.82 -4.03 -13.52
CA TRP A 75 -4.23 -3.61 -13.59
C TRP A 75 -4.35 -2.10 -13.42
N ILE A 76 -4.96 -1.43 -14.39
CA ILE A 76 -5.24 0.01 -14.30
C ILE A 76 -6.42 0.26 -13.34
N ASP A 77 -7.54 -0.47 -13.49
CA ASP A 77 -8.74 -0.28 -12.67
C ASP A 77 -8.61 -0.93 -11.29
N GLN A 78 -9.28 -0.31 -10.33
CA GLN A 78 -9.32 -0.76 -8.93
C GLN A 78 -9.91 -2.15 -8.75
N SER A 79 -10.98 -2.47 -9.47
CA SER A 79 -11.72 -3.71 -9.28
C SER A 79 -11.18 -4.87 -10.13
N GLU A 80 -10.61 -4.59 -11.30
CA GLU A 80 -9.96 -5.61 -12.13
C GLU A 80 -8.80 -6.29 -11.38
N ALA A 81 -8.13 -5.56 -10.51
CA ALA A 81 -7.04 -6.08 -9.68
C ALA A 81 -7.49 -7.07 -8.58
N HIS A 82 -8.76 -7.42 -8.51
CA HIS A 82 -9.24 -8.51 -7.67
C HIS A 82 -9.12 -9.87 -8.37
N ASP A 83 -9.11 -9.90 -9.72
CA ASP A 83 -8.98 -11.13 -10.49
C ASP A 83 -7.52 -11.54 -10.60
N TYR A 84 -7.20 -12.73 -10.09
CA TYR A 84 -5.86 -13.31 -10.15
C TYR A 84 -5.60 -14.12 -11.41
N TYR A 85 -6.65 -14.36 -12.22
CA TYR A 85 -6.57 -15.06 -13.50
C TYR A 85 -7.28 -14.28 -14.61
N PRO A 86 -7.02 -12.96 -14.76
CA PRO A 86 -7.69 -12.16 -15.77
C PRO A 86 -7.28 -12.61 -17.18
N GLU A 87 -8.09 -12.31 -18.18
CA GLU A 87 -7.77 -12.63 -19.58
C GLU A 87 -6.59 -11.81 -20.12
N TYR A 88 -6.32 -10.64 -19.52
CA TYR A 88 -5.21 -9.76 -19.90
C TYR A 88 -4.71 -8.94 -18.69
N LEU A 89 -3.47 -8.48 -18.81
CA LEU A 89 -2.92 -7.35 -18.05
C LEU A 89 -2.54 -6.23 -19.03
N TRP A 90 -2.32 -5.06 -18.50
CA TRP A 90 -1.85 -3.93 -19.26
C TRP A 90 -0.32 -3.89 -19.26
N ARG A 91 0.27 -3.76 -20.46
CA ARG A 91 1.66 -3.38 -20.67
C ARG A 91 1.66 -1.99 -21.27
N ASN A 92 1.92 -0.98 -20.44
CA ASN A 92 1.71 0.42 -20.79
C ASN A 92 0.25 0.63 -21.27
N GLU A 93 0.05 1.09 -22.50
CA GLU A 93 -1.27 1.33 -23.07
C GLU A 93 -1.87 0.13 -23.83
N GLU A 94 -1.18 -1.02 -23.86
CA GLU A 94 -1.60 -2.20 -24.61
C GLU A 94 -2.05 -3.34 -23.70
N LYS A 95 -3.07 -4.08 -24.14
CA LYS A 95 -3.55 -5.30 -23.47
C LYS A 95 -2.71 -6.50 -23.84
N GLU A 96 -1.96 -7.03 -22.90
CA GLU A 96 -1.24 -8.29 -23.05
C GLU A 96 -2.12 -9.46 -22.57
N ARG A 97 -2.51 -10.36 -23.48
CA ARG A 97 -3.32 -11.54 -23.12
C ARG A 97 -2.54 -12.51 -22.23
N LEU A 98 -3.22 -13.02 -21.21
CA LEU A 98 -2.70 -14.10 -20.37
C LEU A 98 -3.20 -15.46 -20.90
N PRO A 99 -2.30 -16.31 -21.42
CA PRO A 99 -2.69 -17.57 -22.05
C PRO A 99 -3.46 -18.49 -21.11
N GLY A 100 -4.54 -19.07 -21.62
CA GLY A 100 -5.31 -20.09 -20.93
C GLY A 100 -6.27 -19.58 -19.86
N ASN A 101 -6.37 -18.28 -19.63
CA ASN A 101 -7.39 -17.70 -18.79
C ASN A 101 -8.66 -17.39 -19.60
N GLU A 102 -9.82 -17.68 -19.04
CA GLU A 102 -11.12 -17.39 -19.63
C GLU A 102 -12.07 -16.82 -18.58
N ASN A 103 -12.76 -15.72 -18.89
CA ASN A 103 -13.74 -15.13 -18.00
C ASN A 103 -15.00 -16.02 -17.91
N SER A 104 -15.63 -16.08 -16.74
CA SER A 104 -16.86 -16.86 -16.51
C SER A 104 -18.16 -16.17 -16.97
N GLY A 105 -18.06 -14.95 -17.53
CA GLY A 105 -19.19 -14.08 -17.74
C GLY A 105 -19.61 -13.28 -16.49
N LYS A 106 -18.99 -13.53 -15.34
CA LYS A 106 -19.14 -12.74 -14.12
C LYS A 106 -17.95 -11.83 -13.96
N LYS A 107 -18.19 -10.59 -13.53
CA LYS A 107 -17.11 -9.60 -13.34
C LYS A 107 -16.01 -10.15 -12.42
N ASN A 108 -14.77 -10.08 -12.87
CA ASN A 108 -13.57 -10.49 -12.13
C ASN A 108 -13.59 -11.94 -11.61
N VAL A 109 -14.29 -12.82 -12.29
CA VAL A 109 -14.32 -14.27 -11.96
C VAL A 109 -13.97 -15.05 -13.21
N SER A 110 -12.91 -15.81 -13.15
CA SER A 110 -12.41 -16.63 -14.25
C SER A 110 -12.91 -18.06 -14.17
N SER A 111 -13.43 -18.59 -15.29
CA SER A 111 -13.89 -20.00 -15.42
C SER A 111 -12.73 -20.95 -15.70
N LYS A 112 -11.65 -20.45 -16.33
CA LYS A 112 -10.43 -21.19 -16.56
C LYS A 112 -9.25 -20.39 -16.02
N LYS A 113 -8.46 -21.02 -15.18
CA LYS A 113 -7.41 -20.43 -14.35
C LYS A 113 -6.09 -21.11 -14.66
N THR A 114 -5.30 -20.55 -15.61
CA THR A 114 -4.02 -21.15 -16.07
C THR A 114 -2.84 -20.26 -15.74
N THR A 115 -2.89 -19.00 -16.15
CA THR A 115 -1.79 -18.05 -15.95
C THR A 115 -2.09 -17.15 -14.75
N TYR A 116 -1.35 -17.33 -13.67
CA TYR A 116 -1.52 -16.55 -12.45
C TYR A 116 -0.89 -15.17 -12.61
N ALA A 117 -1.70 -14.13 -12.44
CA ALA A 117 -1.28 -12.75 -12.72
C ALA A 117 -0.17 -12.26 -11.80
N HIS A 118 -0.16 -12.66 -10.52
CA HIS A 118 0.91 -12.28 -9.59
C HIS A 118 2.29 -12.74 -10.08
N THR A 119 2.40 -13.96 -10.61
CA THR A 119 3.66 -14.47 -11.19
C THR A 119 4.13 -13.57 -12.33
N ARG A 120 3.23 -13.17 -13.24
CA ARG A 120 3.56 -12.28 -14.36
C ARG A 120 4.01 -10.90 -13.87
N VAL A 121 3.33 -10.35 -12.86
CA VAL A 121 3.68 -9.07 -12.23
C VAL A 121 5.09 -9.14 -11.61
N THR A 122 5.41 -10.21 -10.89
CA THR A 122 6.74 -10.39 -10.29
C THR A 122 7.83 -10.53 -11.37
N GLU A 123 7.58 -11.33 -12.41
CA GLU A 123 8.52 -11.48 -13.53
C GLU A 123 8.83 -10.16 -14.24
N GLU A 124 7.83 -9.31 -14.45
CA GLU A 124 8.03 -7.99 -15.06
C GLU A 124 8.76 -7.01 -14.14
N ALA A 125 8.56 -7.11 -12.82
CA ALA A 125 9.34 -6.35 -11.85
C ALA A 125 10.82 -6.74 -11.88
N LEU A 126 11.13 -8.04 -11.87
CA LEU A 126 12.50 -8.55 -11.99
C LEU A 126 13.14 -8.11 -13.31
N ALA A 127 12.43 -8.28 -14.43
CA ALA A 127 12.91 -7.86 -15.74
C ALA A 127 13.11 -6.34 -15.86
N PHE A 128 12.29 -5.53 -15.16
CA PHE A 128 12.50 -4.08 -15.10
C PHE A 128 13.80 -3.72 -14.37
N ILE A 129 14.09 -4.33 -13.24
CA ILE A 129 15.35 -4.14 -12.50
C ILE A 129 16.54 -4.50 -13.39
N GLU A 130 16.49 -5.67 -14.03
CA GLU A 130 17.59 -6.15 -14.88
C GLU A 130 17.86 -5.23 -16.10
N ARG A 131 16.80 -4.74 -16.76
CA ARG A 131 16.91 -3.79 -17.89
C ARG A 131 17.44 -2.42 -17.50
N ASN A 132 17.28 -2.00 -16.25
CA ASN A 132 17.64 -0.65 -15.77
C ASN A 132 18.79 -0.63 -14.76
N LYS A 133 19.52 -1.73 -14.63
CA LYS A 133 20.61 -1.90 -13.65
C LYS A 133 21.73 -0.83 -13.74
N ASP A 134 21.92 -0.24 -14.91
CA ASP A 134 22.97 0.73 -15.20
C ASP A 134 22.48 2.21 -15.08
N ALA A 135 21.26 2.43 -14.63
CA ALA A 135 20.65 3.74 -14.45
C ALA A 135 19.93 3.84 -13.11
N PRO A 136 19.74 5.04 -12.54
CA PRO A 136 18.88 5.18 -11.39
C PRO A 136 17.44 4.81 -11.76
N PHE A 137 16.78 4.02 -10.91
CA PHE A 137 15.42 3.61 -11.13
C PHE A 137 14.54 3.75 -9.87
N TYR A 138 13.25 3.90 -10.10
CA TYR A 138 12.21 3.84 -9.10
C TYR A 138 11.16 2.81 -9.51
N LEU A 139 11.04 1.75 -8.74
CA LEU A 139 10.06 0.70 -8.96
C LEU A 139 9.00 0.74 -7.84
N ASN A 140 7.78 1.14 -8.19
CA ASN A 140 6.62 1.00 -7.32
C ASN A 140 5.94 -0.35 -7.60
N LEU A 141 6.34 -1.37 -6.84
CA LEU A 141 5.83 -2.73 -6.98
C LEU A 141 4.59 -2.93 -6.12
N ASN A 142 3.44 -2.96 -6.79
CA ASN A 142 2.12 -2.97 -6.18
C ASN A 142 1.46 -4.35 -6.27
N TRP A 143 2.03 -5.34 -5.60
CA TRP A 143 1.41 -6.66 -5.49
C TRP A 143 0.01 -6.58 -4.91
N THR A 144 -0.90 -7.44 -5.41
CA THR A 144 -2.26 -7.52 -4.89
C THR A 144 -2.41 -8.54 -3.77
N ILE A 145 -1.58 -9.59 -3.75
CA ILE A 145 -1.59 -10.56 -2.65
C ILE A 145 -1.11 -9.91 -1.34
N PRO A 146 -1.68 -10.29 -0.19
CA PRO A 146 -2.71 -11.31 0.02
C PRO A 146 -4.17 -10.80 -0.04
N HIS A 147 -4.49 -9.78 -0.85
CA HIS A 147 -5.87 -9.32 -1.04
C HIS A 147 -6.75 -10.45 -1.57
N THR A 148 -8.02 -10.43 -1.24
CA THR A 148 -8.98 -11.41 -1.77
C THR A 148 -9.54 -11.00 -3.13
N ASN A 149 -9.90 -11.97 -3.96
CA ASN A 149 -10.88 -11.76 -5.02
C ASN A 149 -12.28 -11.68 -4.39
N ASN A 150 -12.79 -10.45 -4.24
CA ASN A 150 -14.08 -10.21 -3.58
C ASN A 150 -15.25 -10.84 -4.35
N GLU A 151 -15.15 -10.85 -5.67
CA GLU A 151 -16.18 -11.38 -6.55
C GLU A 151 -16.20 -12.92 -6.50
N ALA A 152 -15.05 -13.59 -6.64
CA ALA A 152 -14.94 -15.03 -6.44
C ALA A 152 -15.39 -15.44 -5.02
N GLY A 153 -15.00 -14.67 -4.00
CA GLY A 153 -15.46 -14.90 -2.63
C GLY A 153 -16.98 -14.91 -2.47
N ARG A 154 -17.71 -14.10 -3.25
CA ARG A 154 -19.19 -14.09 -3.24
C ARG A 154 -19.79 -15.29 -3.96
N PHE A 155 -19.22 -15.69 -5.09
CA PHE A 155 -19.76 -16.75 -5.94
C PHE A 155 -19.24 -18.14 -5.57
N GLU A 156 -17.97 -18.24 -5.21
CA GLU A 156 -17.26 -19.51 -4.96
C GLU A 156 -16.99 -19.75 -3.45
N LYS A 157 -17.33 -18.76 -2.58
CA LYS A 157 -17.08 -18.75 -1.13
C LYS A 157 -15.60 -18.80 -0.72
N ASN A 158 -14.70 -18.78 -1.68
CA ASN A 158 -13.26 -18.67 -1.49
C ASN A 158 -12.71 -17.63 -2.48
N GLY A 159 -12.23 -16.51 -1.96
CA GLY A 159 -11.59 -15.46 -2.74
C GLY A 159 -10.07 -15.45 -2.62
N GLN A 160 -9.48 -16.40 -1.89
CA GLN A 160 -8.05 -16.52 -1.71
C GLN A 160 -7.47 -17.41 -2.82
N GLU A 161 -7.45 -16.84 -4.04
CA GLU A 161 -7.05 -17.55 -5.25
C GLU A 161 -5.52 -17.60 -5.38
N VAL A 162 -4.97 -18.79 -5.30
CA VAL A 162 -3.54 -19.07 -5.46
C VAL A 162 -3.37 -20.40 -6.21
N PRO A 163 -2.32 -20.57 -7.02
CA PRO A 163 -2.15 -21.78 -7.84
C PRO A 163 -1.99 -23.06 -7.04
N ASP A 164 -1.33 -22.99 -5.88
CA ASP A 164 -1.07 -24.10 -5.00
C ASP A 164 -1.01 -23.63 -3.54
N TRP A 165 -1.52 -24.43 -2.63
CA TRP A 165 -1.44 -24.15 -1.19
C TRP A 165 -0.09 -24.55 -0.58
N GLY A 166 0.79 -25.19 -1.33
CA GLY A 166 2.13 -25.58 -0.91
C GLY A 166 2.13 -26.36 0.41
N ILE A 167 2.91 -25.91 1.38
CA ILE A 167 3.06 -26.50 2.71
C ILE A 167 1.77 -26.48 3.55
N TYR A 168 0.73 -25.79 3.12
CA TYR A 168 -0.55 -25.66 3.82
C TYR A 168 -1.61 -26.63 3.30
N LYS A 169 -1.35 -27.41 2.23
CA LYS A 169 -2.30 -28.30 1.57
C LYS A 169 -2.93 -29.30 2.54
N ASP A 170 -2.12 -29.93 3.37
CA ASP A 170 -2.54 -30.98 4.28
C ASP A 170 -2.91 -30.48 5.70
N LYS A 171 -2.98 -29.15 5.90
CA LYS A 171 -3.46 -28.58 7.15
C LYS A 171 -4.96 -28.77 7.29
N ASP A 172 -5.42 -29.07 8.49
CA ASP A 172 -6.86 -29.09 8.83
C ASP A 172 -7.37 -27.65 9.07
N TRP A 173 -7.27 -26.84 8.02
CA TRP A 173 -7.71 -25.46 7.99
C TRP A 173 -8.78 -25.26 6.91
N PRO A 174 -9.69 -24.28 7.07
CA PRO A 174 -10.57 -23.87 5.97
C PRO A 174 -9.76 -23.47 4.73
N ASP A 175 -10.27 -23.80 3.54
CA ASP A 175 -9.57 -23.51 2.28
C ASP A 175 -9.20 -22.03 2.08
N PRO A 176 -10.04 -21.03 2.46
CA PRO A 176 -9.63 -19.64 2.40
C PRO A 176 -8.42 -19.32 3.27
N GLU A 177 -8.25 -19.99 4.41
CA GLU A 177 -7.09 -19.77 5.29
C GLU A 177 -5.81 -20.38 4.71
N LYS A 178 -5.92 -21.57 4.07
CA LYS A 178 -4.80 -22.16 3.31
C LYS A 178 -4.37 -21.24 2.18
N GLY A 179 -5.34 -20.71 1.41
CA GLY A 179 -5.08 -19.79 0.31
C GLY A 179 -4.41 -18.49 0.78
N PHE A 180 -4.92 -17.89 1.86
CA PHE A 180 -4.33 -16.67 2.43
C PHE A 180 -2.88 -16.92 2.89
N ALA A 181 -2.62 -17.99 3.64
CA ALA A 181 -1.27 -18.33 4.09
C ALA A 181 -0.31 -18.59 2.91
N ALA A 182 -0.79 -19.28 1.87
CA ALA A 182 -0.02 -19.54 0.66
C ALA A 182 0.31 -18.24 -0.11
N MET A 183 -0.63 -17.29 -0.20
CA MET A 183 -0.37 -15.96 -0.78
C MET A 183 0.72 -15.21 -0.01
N VAL A 184 0.69 -15.22 1.33
CA VAL A 184 1.71 -14.57 2.16
C VAL A 184 3.09 -15.22 1.95
N THR A 185 3.16 -16.55 1.93
CA THR A 185 4.40 -17.29 1.66
C THR A 185 4.93 -17.00 0.24
N LEU A 186 4.06 -16.92 -0.75
CA LEU A 186 4.46 -16.57 -2.12
C LEU A 186 5.03 -15.15 -2.19
N MET A 187 4.39 -14.20 -1.52
CA MET A 187 4.89 -12.81 -1.43
C MET A 187 6.26 -12.75 -0.76
N ASP A 188 6.48 -13.49 0.31
CA ASP A 188 7.77 -13.59 0.99
C ASP A 188 8.85 -14.18 0.06
N THR A 189 8.53 -15.29 -0.61
CA THR A 189 9.41 -15.92 -1.60
C THR A 189 9.79 -14.96 -2.74
N ASP A 190 8.81 -14.23 -3.28
CA ASP A 190 9.05 -13.30 -4.37
C ASP A 190 9.79 -12.03 -3.91
N THR A 191 9.64 -11.63 -2.64
CA THR A 191 10.50 -10.60 -2.02
C THR A 191 11.95 -11.09 -2.00
N GLY A 192 12.20 -12.33 -1.58
CA GLY A 192 13.53 -12.95 -1.64
C GLY A 192 14.12 -12.90 -3.05
N ARG A 193 13.35 -13.26 -4.08
CA ARG A 193 13.81 -13.20 -5.51
C ARG A 193 14.22 -11.79 -5.94
N ILE A 194 13.53 -10.75 -5.47
CA ILE A 194 13.92 -9.35 -5.74
C ILE A 194 15.26 -9.04 -5.07
N LEU A 195 15.42 -9.40 -3.80
CA LEU A 195 16.67 -9.16 -3.05
C LEU A 195 17.85 -9.93 -3.65
N ASP A 196 17.67 -11.20 -4.00
CA ASP A 196 18.68 -12.03 -4.66
C ASP A 196 19.10 -11.44 -6.03
N LEU A 197 18.16 -10.87 -6.78
CA LEU A 197 18.49 -10.20 -8.04
C LEU A 197 19.30 -8.92 -7.81
N LEU A 198 18.95 -8.10 -6.83
CA LEU A 198 19.71 -6.90 -6.48
C LEU A 198 21.14 -7.27 -6.07
N GLU A 199 21.32 -8.34 -5.29
CA GLU A 199 22.64 -8.85 -4.91
C GLU A 199 23.43 -9.34 -6.14
N LYS A 200 22.81 -10.17 -6.97
CA LYS A 200 23.41 -10.69 -8.22
C LYS A 200 23.89 -9.59 -9.18
N LEU A 201 23.22 -8.44 -9.16
CA LEU A 201 23.52 -7.29 -10.01
C LEU A 201 24.42 -6.25 -9.35
N ASP A 202 24.94 -6.51 -8.14
CA ASP A 202 25.74 -5.58 -7.34
C ASP A 202 25.03 -4.24 -7.03
N LEU A 203 23.69 -4.27 -6.90
CA LEU A 203 22.85 -3.10 -6.66
C LEU A 203 22.45 -2.91 -5.19
N THR A 204 22.68 -3.89 -4.33
CA THR A 204 22.16 -3.95 -2.96
C THR A 204 22.57 -2.73 -2.10
N GLU A 205 23.82 -2.29 -2.18
CA GLU A 205 24.32 -1.14 -1.41
C GLU A 205 23.85 0.22 -1.96
N ASN A 206 23.36 0.24 -3.21
CA ASN A 206 22.87 1.46 -3.88
C ASN A 206 21.35 1.45 -4.11
N THR A 207 20.62 0.57 -3.43
CA THR A 207 19.16 0.45 -3.57
C THR A 207 18.49 0.43 -2.20
N LEU A 208 17.64 1.42 -1.92
CA LEU A 208 16.73 1.38 -0.79
C LEU A 208 15.49 0.56 -1.15
N VAL A 209 15.26 -0.55 -0.46
CA VAL A 209 14.05 -1.36 -0.57
C VAL A 209 13.13 -1.06 0.61
N ILE A 210 11.90 -0.62 0.32
CA ILE A 210 10.85 -0.43 1.32
C ILE A 210 9.77 -1.49 1.11
N PHE A 211 9.53 -2.33 2.11
CA PHE A 211 8.41 -3.26 2.15
C PHE A 211 7.34 -2.73 3.10
N THR A 212 6.10 -2.63 2.64
CA THR A 212 4.96 -2.16 3.44
C THR A 212 3.63 -2.62 2.86
N SER A 213 2.51 -2.26 3.48
CA SER A 213 1.15 -2.54 3.02
C SER A 213 0.30 -1.27 2.96
N ASP A 214 -0.70 -1.24 2.10
CA ASP A 214 -1.59 -0.08 1.90
C ASP A 214 -2.67 0.06 2.98
N ASN A 215 -2.97 -0.99 3.72
CA ASN A 215 -3.89 -1.00 4.88
C ASN A 215 -3.65 -2.26 5.75
N GLY A 216 -4.24 -2.26 6.92
CA GLY A 216 -4.24 -3.42 7.81
C GLY A 216 -4.93 -4.65 7.21
N PRO A 217 -4.89 -5.80 7.89
CA PRO A 217 -5.44 -7.07 7.38
C PRO A 217 -6.91 -6.95 7.04
N HIS A 218 -7.38 -7.79 6.11
CA HIS A 218 -8.78 -7.82 5.69
C HIS A 218 -9.53 -9.04 6.27
N GLN A 219 -10.86 -8.95 6.27
CA GLN A 219 -11.76 -10.04 6.62
C GLN A 219 -12.75 -10.26 5.45
N GLU A 220 -12.23 -10.73 4.33
CA GLU A 220 -12.97 -10.83 3.07
C GLU A 220 -12.68 -12.16 2.38
N GLY A 221 -13.53 -12.57 1.43
CA GLY A 221 -13.32 -13.75 0.59
C GLY A 221 -13.24 -15.08 1.33
N GLY A 222 -13.83 -15.20 2.52
CA GLY A 222 -13.80 -16.38 3.36
C GLY A 222 -12.73 -16.36 4.46
N HIS A 223 -11.67 -15.57 4.31
CA HIS A 223 -10.63 -15.38 5.32
C HIS A 223 -11.14 -14.68 6.58
N LYS A 224 -10.64 -15.08 7.74
CA LYS A 224 -10.96 -14.52 9.06
C LYS A 224 -9.71 -13.92 9.70
N VAL A 225 -9.71 -12.63 9.99
CA VAL A 225 -8.60 -11.92 10.66
C VAL A 225 -8.14 -12.64 11.92
N ASN A 226 -9.10 -13.11 12.72
CA ASN A 226 -8.81 -13.79 13.99
C ASN A 226 -8.21 -15.19 13.83
N PHE A 227 -8.24 -15.80 12.63
CA PHE A 227 -7.69 -17.13 12.44
C PHE A 227 -6.17 -17.17 12.66
N PHE A 228 -5.48 -16.16 12.15
CA PHE A 228 -4.02 -15.98 12.32
C PHE A 228 -3.67 -14.84 13.28
N ASP A 229 -4.65 -14.24 13.95
CA ASP A 229 -4.43 -13.03 14.76
C ASP A 229 -3.69 -11.93 13.97
N SER A 230 -4.13 -11.70 12.72
CA SER A 230 -3.39 -10.92 11.72
C SER A 230 -3.21 -9.44 12.07
N ASN A 231 -4.01 -8.89 12.98
CA ASN A 231 -3.87 -7.53 13.51
C ASN A 231 -3.17 -7.50 14.90
N GLY A 232 -2.84 -8.66 15.48
CA GLY A 232 -2.23 -8.77 16.80
C GLY A 232 -3.03 -7.98 17.85
N PRO A 233 -2.37 -7.20 18.72
CA PRO A 233 -3.05 -6.44 19.76
C PRO A 233 -3.80 -5.20 19.26
N LEU A 234 -3.74 -4.88 17.95
CA LEU A 234 -4.30 -3.65 17.40
C LEU A 234 -5.79 -3.80 17.13
N LYS A 235 -6.59 -2.81 17.53
CA LYS A 235 -8.03 -2.78 17.30
C LYS A 235 -8.37 -2.55 15.82
N GLY A 236 -9.34 -3.30 15.33
CA GLY A 236 -9.86 -3.14 13.99
C GLY A 236 -8.99 -3.80 12.91
N TYR A 237 -9.38 -3.61 11.67
CA TYR A 237 -8.76 -4.14 10.46
C TYR A 237 -9.13 -3.24 9.28
N LYS A 238 -8.80 -3.59 8.05
CA LYS A 238 -9.15 -2.84 6.82
C LYS A 238 -10.54 -2.21 6.91
N ARG A 239 -10.66 -0.93 6.58
CA ARG A 239 -11.83 -0.03 6.73
C ARG A 239 -12.04 0.53 8.15
N SER A 240 -11.12 0.27 9.08
CA SER A 240 -11.10 0.93 10.39
C SER A 240 -10.08 2.06 10.42
N LEU A 241 -10.32 3.11 11.20
CA LEU A 241 -9.34 4.14 11.55
C LEU A 241 -8.64 3.88 12.88
N HIS A 242 -8.99 2.78 13.57
CA HIS A 242 -8.17 2.24 14.65
C HIS A 242 -6.87 1.66 14.09
N ASP A 243 -5.85 1.50 14.91
CA ASP A 243 -4.51 1.14 14.46
C ASP A 243 -4.46 -0.18 13.68
N GLY A 244 -5.29 -1.18 14.00
CA GLY A 244 -5.39 -2.41 13.23
C GLY A 244 -5.79 -2.22 11.75
N GLY A 245 -6.40 -1.09 11.39
CA GLY A 245 -6.76 -0.78 10.00
C GLY A 245 -5.77 0.14 9.26
N ILE A 246 -4.92 0.89 9.99
CA ILE A 246 -4.04 1.92 9.40
C ILE A 246 -2.57 1.76 9.76
N ARG A 247 -2.23 1.10 10.86
CA ARG A 247 -0.85 0.81 11.24
C ARG A 247 -0.41 -0.48 10.56
N VAL A 248 0.53 -0.37 9.64
CA VAL A 248 1.03 -1.45 8.81
C VAL A 248 2.52 -1.68 9.08
N PRO A 249 3.06 -2.88 8.84
CA PRO A 249 4.50 -3.10 8.90
C PRO A 249 5.21 -2.24 7.86
N MET A 250 6.39 -1.75 8.21
CA MET A 250 7.32 -1.11 7.28
C MET A 250 8.72 -1.65 7.57
N ILE A 251 9.40 -2.13 6.53
CA ILE A 251 10.79 -2.57 6.58
C ILE A 251 11.57 -1.74 5.58
N ALA A 252 12.65 -1.10 6.04
CA ALA A 252 13.62 -0.42 5.19
C ALA A 252 14.91 -1.25 5.13
N PHE A 253 15.26 -1.73 3.95
CA PHE A 253 16.47 -2.51 3.70
C PHE A 253 17.40 -1.73 2.78
N TRP A 254 18.56 -1.35 3.29
CA TRP A 254 19.61 -0.64 2.56
C TRP A 254 20.97 -0.93 3.21
N PRO A 255 21.60 -2.04 2.86
CA PRO A 255 22.90 -2.42 3.38
C PRO A 255 23.95 -1.32 3.23
N GLY A 256 24.82 -1.19 4.23
CA GLY A 256 25.80 -0.11 4.29
C GLY A 256 25.27 1.24 4.79
N THR A 257 23.97 1.50 4.68
CA THR A 257 23.33 2.78 5.10
C THR A 257 22.42 2.58 6.30
N VAL A 258 21.43 1.69 6.21
CA VAL A 258 20.49 1.41 7.30
C VAL A 258 21.04 0.33 8.22
N LYS A 259 21.25 0.66 9.50
CA LYS A 259 21.68 -0.34 10.49
C LYS A 259 20.49 -1.20 10.93
N PRO A 260 20.69 -2.51 11.15
CA PRO A 260 19.65 -3.36 11.73
C PRO A 260 19.13 -2.79 13.06
N GLY A 261 17.83 -2.73 13.21
CA GLY A 261 17.18 -2.19 14.41
C GLY A 261 15.68 -2.00 14.22
N VAL A 262 15.02 -1.51 15.27
CA VAL A 262 13.61 -1.17 15.29
C VAL A 262 13.45 0.30 15.65
N SER A 263 12.51 0.99 15.03
CA SER A 263 12.21 2.39 15.31
C SER A 263 10.74 2.55 15.71
N ASP A 264 10.50 3.35 16.74
CA ASP A 264 9.16 3.76 17.18
C ASP A 264 8.67 5.05 16.48
N HIS A 265 9.43 5.54 15.47
CA HIS A 265 9.02 6.72 14.73
C HIS A 265 7.72 6.45 13.96
N ALA A 266 6.72 7.28 14.19
CA ALA A 266 5.45 7.20 13.48
C ALA A 266 5.56 7.95 12.16
N SER A 267 5.70 7.21 11.05
CA SER A 267 5.65 7.73 9.69
C SER A 267 4.36 7.31 8.98
N ALA A 268 4.11 7.95 7.84
CA ALA A 268 2.94 7.67 7.02
C ALA A 268 3.30 7.70 5.52
N PHE A 269 2.39 7.25 4.64
CA PHE A 269 2.65 7.18 3.20
C PHE A 269 2.99 8.52 2.56
N TRP A 270 2.47 9.62 3.08
CA TRP A 270 2.80 10.97 2.57
C TRP A 270 4.22 11.41 2.92
N ASP A 271 4.92 10.73 3.82
CA ASP A 271 6.35 10.97 4.11
C ASP A 271 7.28 10.41 3.02
N TRP A 272 6.75 9.52 2.16
CA TRP A 272 7.55 8.88 1.12
C TRP A 272 7.99 9.87 0.02
N MET A 273 7.09 10.75 -0.44
CA MET A 273 7.44 11.75 -1.45
C MET A 273 8.61 12.64 -1.02
N PRO A 274 8.59 13.35 0.13
CA PRO A 274 9.73 14.14 0.57
C PRO A 274 10.98 13.30 0.81
N THR A 275 10.85 12.05 1.27
CA THR A 275 11.99 11.14 1.46
C THR A 275 12.66 10.79 0.13
N ALA A 276 11.89 10.39 -0.87
CA ALA A 276 12.42 10.05 -2.18
C ALA A 276 13.00 11.26 -2.90
N CYS A 277 12.36 12.44 -2.79
CA CYS A 277 12.90 13.68 -3.33
C CYS A 277 14.26 14.06 -2.71
N GLU A 278 14.39 13.95 -1.38
CA GLU A 278 15.67 14.21 -0.70
C GLU A 278 16.75 13.23 -1.15
N LEU A 279 16.44 11.94 -1.24
CA LEU A 279 17.38 10.91 -1.73
C LEU A 279 17.81 11.14 -3.19
N ALA A 280 16.89 11.62 -4.04
CA ALA A 280 17.15 11.96 -5.44
C ALA A 280 17.79 13.34 -5.64
N GLY A 281 18.03 14.11 -4.57
CA GLY A 281 18.58 15.47 -4.65
C GLY A 281 17.64 16.51 -5.24
N ILE A 282 16.34 16.24 -5.30
CA ILE A 282 15.29 17.16 -5.76
C ILE A 282 15.06 18.21 -4.67
N LYS A 283 15.21 19.50 -5.02
CA LYS A 283 15.16 20.60 -4.04
C LYS A 283 13.80 21.30 -3.95
N SER A 284 12.96 21.14 -4.94
CA SER A 284 11.65 21.77 -4.98
C SER A 284 10.60 20.80 -5.53
N TRP A 285 9.50 20.69 -4.83
CA TRP A 285 8.29 19.96 -5.22
C TRP A 285 7.07 20.70 -4.66
N ASN A 286 5.89 20.30 -5.08
CA ASN A 286 4.66 20.84 -4.54
C ASN A 286 4.52 20.55 -3.04
N GLU A 287 3.63 21.27 -2.38
CA GLU A 287 3.33 21.08 -0.97
C GLU A 287 3.06 19.61 -0.65
N SER A 288 3.76 19.13 0.36
CA SER A 288 3.57 17.80 0.94
C SER A 288 3.21 17.93 2.42
N ASP A 289 2.35 17.06 2.92
CA ASP A 289 2.05 16.94 4.35
C ASP A 289 3.12 16.12 5.09
N GLY A 290 4.02 15.50 4.34
CA GLY A 290 5.01 14.59 4.86
C GLY A 290 6.31 15.24 5.31
N LEU A 291 7.02 14.51 6.14
CA LEU A 291 8.40 14.79 6.52
C LEU A 291 9.31 13.69 5.98
N SER A 292 10.42 14.08 5.38
CA SER A 292 11.44 13.11 5.00
C SER A 292 11.96 12.35 6.22
N PHE A 293 12.02 11.02 6.11
CA PHE A 293 12.65 10.15 7.12
C PHE A 293 14.07 9.71 6.73
N VAL A 294 14.72 10.40 5.81
CA VAL A 294 16.15 10.18 5.47
C VAL A 294 17.05 10.26 6.71
N PRO A 295 16.88 11.23 7.65
CA PRO A 295 17.67 11.22 8.87
C PRO A 295 17.56 9.91 9.66
N LEU A 296 16.35 9.34 9.75
CA LEU A 296 16.11 8.06 10.42
C LEU A 296 16.85 6.90 9.74
N LEU A 297 16.83 6.84 8.40
CA LEU A 297 17.55 5.83 7.63
C LEU A 297 19.06 5.87 7.89
N HIS A 298 19.62 7.05 8.16
CA HIS A 298 21.01 7.26 8.51
C HIS A 298 21.31 7.18 10.02
N GLY A 299 20.33 6.75 10.83
CA GLY A 299 20.49 6.64 12.30
C GLY A 299 20.68 7.97 13.02
N LYS A 300 20.18 9.07 12.43
CA LYS A 300 20.20 10.42 12.99
C LYS A 300 18.87 10.75 13.66
N GLU A 301 18.83 11.83 14.44
CA GLU A 301 17.60 12.35 15.02
C GLU A 301 16.58 12.70 13.94
N GLN A 302 15.36 12.19 14.12
CA GLN A 302 14.24 12.36 13.20
C GLN A 302 13.24 13.36 13.77
N LYS A 303 12.94 14.41 13.01
CA LYS A 303 11.86 15.34 13.35
C LYS A 303 10.51 14.62 13.37
N LYS A 304 9.72 14.86 14.41
CA LYS A 304 8.34 14.37 14.49
C LYS A 304 7.39 15.33 13.76
N CYS A 305 6.37 14.80 13.11
CA CYS A 305 5.26 15.59 12.61
C CYS A 305 4.40 16.12 13.76
N ASP A 306 3.75 17.26 13.57
CA ASP A 306 2.86 17.85 14.58
C ASP A 306 1.64 16.97 14.82
N TYR A 307 1.14 16.33 13.76
CA TYR A 307 0.08 15.33 13.80
C TYR A 307 0.11 14.43 12.53
N LEU A 308 -0.54 13.27 12.63
CA LEU A 308 -0.94 12.44 11.47
C LEU A 308 -2.46 12.47 11.37
N PHE A 309 -2.99 12.53 10.14
CA PHE A 309 -4.43 12.64 9.90
C PHE A 309 -4.93 11.61 8.89
N TRP A 310 -6.07 11.01 9.19
CA TRP A 310 -6.77 10.08 8.29
C TRP A 310 -8.25 10.40 8.20
N ARG A 311 -8.77 10.37 6.99
CA ARG A 311 -10.20 10.45 6.69
C ARG A 311 -10.63 9.21 5.89
N TRP A 312 -11.71 8.60 6.32
CA TRP A 312 -12.36 7.54 5.56
C TRP A 312 -13.86 7.59 5.76
N SER A 313 -14.62 7.79 4.65
CA SER A 313 -16.08 7.98 4.74
C SER A 313 -16.42 9.08 5.77
N LYS A 314 -17.24 8.78 6.76
CA LYS A 314 -17.62 9.65 7.87
C LYS A 314 -16.65 9.65 9.06
N PHE A 315 -15.64 8.79 9.02
CA PHE A 315 -14.67 8.65 10.12
C PHE A 315 -13.47 9.56 9.92
N ARG A 316 -12.93 10.08 11.03
CA ARG A 316 -11.69 10.86 11.12
C ARG A 316 -10.80 10.28 12.20
N ALA A 317 -9.50 10.30 11.97
CA ALA A 317 -8.54 10.02 13.04
C ALA A 317 -7.39 11.02 13.01
N VAL A 318 -6.93 11.37 14.18
CA VAL A 318 -5.76 12.22 14.42
C VAL A 318 -4.84 11.52 15.38
N ARG A 319 -3.54 11.50 15.09
CA ARG A 319 -2.52 11.06 16.03
C ARG A 319 -1.57 12.20 16.33
N ILE A 320 -1.35 12.48 17.61
CA ILE A 320 -0.36 13.44 18.12
C ILE A 320 0.52 12.68 19.10
N ASP A 321 1.76 12.40 18.70
CA ASP A 321 2.69 11.55 19.45
C ASP A 321 2.07 10.18 19.80
N HIS A 322 1.80 9.89 21.08
CA HIS A 322 1.14 8.66 21.55
C HIS A 322 -0.38 8.80 21.72
N TRP A 323 -0.93 10.00 21.56
CA TRP A 323 -2.37 10.22 21.65
C TRP A 323 -3.04 9.94 20.30
N LYS A 324 -4.13 9.21 20.32
CA LYS A 324 -4.94 8.89 19.13
C LYS A 324 -6.39 9.29 19.37
N GLY A 325 -6.91 10.19 18.55
CA GLY A 325 -8.33 10.52 18.48
C GLY A 325 -8.99 9.83 17.30
N VAL A 326 -10.13 9.19 17.51
CA VAL A 326 -10.99 8.62 16.45
C VAL A 326 -12.37 9.24 16.57
N ALA A 327 -12.78 9.99 15.55
CA ALA A 327 -14.09 10.63 15.50
C ALA A 327 -15.06 9.88 14.58
N THR A 328 -16.28 9.68 15.08
CA THR A 328 -17.39 9.08 14.36
C THR A 328 -18.64 9.93 14.62
N ASP A 329 -19.29 10.36 13.55
CA ASP A 329 -20.52 11.18 13.64
C ASP A 329 -20.34 12.40 14.57
N GLY A 330 -19.19 13.08 14.50
CA GLY A 330 -18.85 14.27 15.28
C GLY A 330 -18.46 14.01 16.75
N LYS A 331 -18.45 12.75 17.19
CA LYS A 331 -17.99 12.40 18.55
C LYS A 331 -16.58 11.82 18.50
N LEU A 332 -15.64 12.44 19.21
CA LEU A 332 -14.26 11.99 19.34
C LEU A 332 -14.09 11.08 20.57
N ALA A 333 -13.52 9.91 20.35
CA ALA A 333 -12.91 9.07 21.38
C ALA A 333 -11.41 9.28 21.39
N LEU A 334 -10.77 9.35 22.57
CA LEU A 334 -9.33 9.56 22.73
C LEU A 334 -8.68 8.36 23.41
N TYR A 335 -7.55 7.93 22.88
CA TYR A 335 -6.78 6.79 23.38
C TYR A 335 -5.32 7.17 23.64
N ASP A 336 -4.72 6.54 24.65
CA ASP A 336 -3.28 6.63 24.96
C ASP A 336 -2.58 5.38 24.45
N LEU A 337 -2.06 5.40 23.23
CA LEU A 337 -1.41 4.25 22.57
C LEU A 337 -0.17 3.72 23.29
N LYS A 338 0.38 4.48 24.24
CA LYS A 338 1.50 4.03 25.06
C LYS A 338 1.08 3.01 26.11
N ASN A 339 -0.13 3.17 26.68
CA ASN A 339 -0.67 2.35 27.76
C ASN A 339 -1.88 1.52 27.32
N ASP A 340 -2.49 1.83 26.18
CA ASP A 340 -3.69 1.21 25.62
C ASP A 340 -3.53 1.05 24.10
N LEU A 341 -2.64 0.12 23.70
CA LEU A 341 -2.35 -0.15 22.29
C LEU A 341 -3.58 -0.72 21.55
N GLY A 342 -4.48 -1.37 22.28
CA GLY A 342 -5.74 -1.92 21.77
C GLY A 342 -6.85 -0.90 21.59
N GLU A 343 -6.65 0.40 21.96
CA GLU A 343 -7.66 1.46 21.84
C GLU A 343 -9.01 1.05 22.50
N GLU A 344 -8.95 0.48 23.69
CA GLU A 344 -10.13 -0.04 24.39
C GLU A 344 -10.80 1.00 25.30
N ASN A 345 -10.02 1.93 25.84
CA ASN A 345 -10.44 2.86 26.88
C ASN A 345 -10.52 4.29 26.33
N ASP A 346 -11.74 4.78 26.09
CA ASP A 346 -11.95 6.20 25.78
C ASP A 346 -11.69 7.06 27.01
N ILE A 347 -10.67 7.91 26.91
CA ILE A 347 -10.22 8.80 27.98
C ILE A 347 -10.41 10.28 27.63
N ALA A 348 -11.22 10.62 26.63
CA ALA A 348 -11.45 12.01 26.20
C ALA A 348 -11.90 12.91 27.35
N ALA A 349 -12.79 12.44 28.22
CA ALA A 349 -13.25 13.17 29.38
C ALA A 349 -12.15 13.47 30.41
N LYS A 350 -11.12 12.62 30.50
CA LYS A 350 -9.97 12.80 31.40
C LYS A 350 -8.91 13.76 30.85
N HIS A 351 -8.87 13.94 29.51
CA HIS A 351 -7.88 14.75 28.79
C HIS A 351 -8.54 15.76 27.82
N PRO A 352 -9.45 16.64 28.31
CA PRO A 352 -10.27 17.50 27.46
C PRO A 352 -9.46 18.48 26.59
N LYS A 353 -8.26 18.89 27.04
CA LYS A 353 -7.38 19.79 26.26
C LYS A 353 -6.85 19.11 25.01
N ILE A 354 -6.46 17.82 25.11
CA ILE A 354 -5.94 17.06 23.97
C ILE A 354 -7.08 16.71 23.02
N ALA A 355 -8.22 16.26 23.55
CA ALA A 355 -9.42 16.01 22.75
C ALA A 355 -9.82 17.25 21.94
N LYS A 356 -9.89 18.42 22.59
CA LYS A 356 -10.21 19.69 21.94
C LYS A 356 -9.22 20.09 20.83
N LYS A 357 -7.91 19.89 21.07
CA LYS A 357 -6.89 20.12 20.04
C LYS A 357 -7.12 19.24 18.79
N MET A 358 -7.45 17.96 18.99
CA MET A 358 -7.73 17.03 17.87
C MET A 358 -9.03 17.38 17.16
N GLU A 359 -10.08 17.77 17.87
CA GLU A 359 -11.32 18.27 17.26
C GLU A 359 -11.08 19.50 16.41
N THR A 360 -10.22 20.42 16.86
CA THR A 360 -9.83 21.60 16.09
C THR A 360 -9.13 21.20 14.78
N ILE A 361 -8.14 20.30 14.82
CA ILE A 361 -7.46 19.79 13.63
C ILE A 361 -8.47 19.14 12.65
N ILE A 362 -9.41 18.35 13.17
CA ILE A 362 -10.45 17.72 12.34
C ILE A 362 -11.30 18.79 11.64
N SER A 363 -11.72 19.82 12.41
CA SER A 363 -12.56 20.89 11.86
C SER A 363 -11.85 21.78 10.83
N GLU A 364 -10.54 21.96 10.93
CA GLU A 364 -9.73 22.71 9.98
C GLU A 364 -9.50 21.97 8.66
N LEU A 365 -9.64 20.64 8.66
CA LEU A 365 -9.42 19.75 7.52
C LEU A 365 -10.73 19.23 6.86
N GLU A 366 -11.88 19.70 7.31
CA GLU A 366 -13.21 19.42 6.75
C GLU A 366 -13.66 20.50 5.76
#